data_49bfcc5b9fdd14b9008fdb1d9414dbca
#
_entry.id   49bfcc5b9fdd14b9008fdb1d9414dbca
#
_cell.length_a   1.000
_cell.length_b   1.000
_cell.length_c   1.000
_cell.angle_alpha   90.00
_cell.angle_beta   90.00
_cell.angle_gamma   90.00
#
_symmetry.space_group_name_H-M   'P 1'
#
loop_
_entity.id
_entity.type
_entity.pdbx_description
1 polymer ?
#
loop_
_entity_poly.entity_id
_entity_poly.type
_entity_poly.pdbx_seq_one_letter_code
_entity_poly.pdbx_strand_id
1 'polypeptide(L)'
;ISCIGYLVSRQVPPAPPLGEVEKLDWHILRASVKLVRDTMHNAEVYYAILAISFFWTIGAVLFIQFPPLAKNTIMASPEVASLFLVVFSVGVAIGSVAVNALLKGRVSARYSPVSVIAMGVFVVAFYFVAKLWEADQPSRLLSVGEFVAWPMANVLLLCLLGISVAGGMFVVPLYAFLTTRVSPDKASRTIAANNIVNSGAMVVGSLVAMGLSAAGVPITEQILLCAAMCLVSAWLAKRLIVAENEAAEAVATVRT
;
A
#
# COMPACT_ATOMS: atom_id res chain seq x y z
N ILE A 1 -7.88 -24.24 3.78
CA ILE A 1 -8.17 -22.85 4.21
C ILE A 1 -9.45 -22.35 3.56
N SER A 2 -9.64 -22.45 2.23
CA SER A 2 -10.82 -21.92 1.51
C SER A 2 -12.14 -22.54 1.98
N CYS A 3 -12.20 -23.85 2.27
CA CYS A 3 -13.40 -24.50 2.82
C CYS A 3 -13.76 -23.96 4.21
N ILE A 4 -12.77 -23.73 5.06
CA ILE A 4 -13.00 -23.14 6.40
C ILE A 4 -13.52 -21.69 6.24
N GLY A 5 -12.90 -20.90 5.35
CA GLY A 5 -13.37 -19.55 5.03
C GLY A 5 -14.82 -19.54 4.55
N TYR A 6 -15.22 -20.46 3.69
CA TYR A 6 -16.60 -20.60 3.23
C TYR A 6 -17.57 -20.94 4.38
N LEU A 7 -17.21 -21.90 5.24
CA LEU A 7 -18.05 -22.27 6.40
C LEU A 7 -18.23 -21.10 7.39
N VAL A 8 -17.16 -20.36 7.64
CA VAL A 8 -17.20 -19.17 8.51
C VAL A 8 -18.02 -18.03 7.86
N SER A 9 -17.90 -17.83 6.55
CA SER A 9 -18.68 -16.78 5.85
C SER A 9 -20.18 -17.01 5.91
N ARG A 10 -20.64 -18.26 6.03
CA ARG A 10 -22.07 -18.58 6.21
C ARG A 10 -22.63 -18.15 7.56
N GLN A 11 -21.77 -17.86 8.54
CA GLN A 11 -22.18 -17.37 9.87
C GLN A 11 -22.28 -15.83 9.92
N VAL A 12 -21.88 -15.14 8.85
CA VAL A 12 -22.02 -13.68 8.77
C VAL A 12 -23.53 -13.34 8.70
N PRO A 13 -24.04 -12.51 9.61
CA PRO A 13 -25.45 -12.14 9.60
C PRO A 13 -25.79 -11.36 8.32
N PRO A 14 -26.99 -11.58 7.75
CA PRO A 14 -27.42 -10.86 6.56
C PRO A 14 -27.51 -9.36 6.87
N ALA A 15 -26.84 -8.53 6.05
CA ALA A 15 -26.97 -7.09 6.10
C ALA A 15 -28.08 -6.65 5.12
N PRO A 16 -29.19 -6.08 5.58
CA PRO A 16 -30.23 -5.57 4.69
C PRO A 16 -29.67 -4.41 3.84
N PRO A 17 -30.10 -4.27 2.56
CA PRO A 17 -29.68 -3.16 1.74
C PRO A 17 -30.13 -1.83 2.36
N LEU A 18 -29.18 -0.91 2.50
CA LEU A 18 -29.43 0.45 2.94
C LEU A 18 -29.56 1.33 1.69
N GLY A 19 -30.73 1.87 1.41
CA GLY A 19 -31.01 2.77 0.28
C GLY A 19 -31.87 2.17 -0.83
N GLU A 20 -32.14 2.99 -1.86
CA GLU A 20 -32.93 2.58 -3.01
C GLU A 20 -32.17 1.61 -3.90
N VAL A 21 -32.86 0.59 -4.42
CA VAL A 21 -32.29 -0.37 -5.37
C VAL A 21 -32.08 0.32 -6.71
N GLU A 22 -30.87 0.74 -7.01
CA GLU A 22 -30.52 1.27 -8.33
C GLU A 22 -30.57 0.15 -9.39
N LYS A 23 -31.05 0.50 -10.59
CA LYS A 23 -31.03 -0.42 -11.74
C LYS A 23 -29.57 -0.76 -12.11
N LEU A 24 -29.28 -2.04 -12.23
CA LEU A 24 -27.97 -2.53 -12.66
C LEU A 24 -27.65 -2.02 -14.07
N ASP A 25 -26.56 -1.28 -14.21
CA ASP A 25 -25.99 -0.93 -15.51
C ASP A 25 -25.05 -2.06 -15.96
N TRP A 26 -25.45 -2.80 -17.00
CA TRP A 26 -24.68 -3.93 -17.55
C TRP A 26 -23.43 -3.51 -18.32
N HIS A 27 -23.24 -2.22 -18.58
CA HIS A 27 -22.03 -1.69 -19.21
C HIS A 27 -20.94 -1.49 -18.16
N ILE A 28 -20.20 -2.56 -17.83
CA ILE A 28 -19.22 -2.61 -16.73
C ILE A 28 -18.27 -1.42 -16.73
N LEU A 29 -17.68 -1.07 -17.88
CA LEU A 29 -16.72 0.05 -17.97
C LEU A 29 -17.40 1.39 -17.66
N ARG A 30 -18.58 1.64 -18.23
CA ARG A 30 -19.34 2.87 -17.98
C ARG A 30 -19.77 2.97 -16.51
N ALA A 31 -20.29 1.88 -15.95
CA ALA A 31 -20.69 1.81 -14.55
C ALA A 31 -19.50 2.06 -13.61
N SER A 32 -18.33 1.45 -13.90
CA SER A 32 -17.11 1.63 -13.12
C SER A 32 -16.61 3.08 -13.17
N VAL A 33 -16.55 3.69 -14.34
CA VAL A 33 -16.12 5.09 -14.50
C VAL A 33 -17.09 6.04 -13.79
N LYS A 34 -18.40 5.81 -13.93
CA LYS A 34 -19.42 6.59 -13.23
C LYS A 34 -19.25 6.46 -11.72
N LEU A 35 -19.14 5.24 -11.22
CA LEU A 35 -18.95 4.97 -9.78
C LEU A 35 -17.72 5.69 -9.22
N VAL A 36 -16.59 5.57 -9.89
CA VAL A 36 -15.33 6.23 -9.48
C VAL A 36 -15.52 7.75 -9.48
N ARG A 37 -16.04 8.32 -10.58
CA ARG A 37 -16.25 9.77 -10.69
C ARG A 37 -17.17 10.30 -9.59
N ASP A 38 -18.30 9.63 -9.36
CA ASP A 38 -19.30 10.07 -8.39
C ASP A 38 -18.77 9.96 -6.94
N THR A 39 -17.94 8.91 -6.67
CA THR A 39 -17.31 8.71 -5.37
C THR A 39 -16.18 9.71 -5.11
N MET A 40 -15.36 10.02 -6.11
CA MET A 40 -14.21 10.92 -6.00
C MET A 40 -14.60 12.41 -6.04
N HIS A 41 -15.88 12.75 -6.01
CA HIS A 41 -16.35 14.15 -5.96
C HIS A 41 -16.06 14.81 -4.61
N ASN A 42 -15.98 14.04 -3.54
CA ASN A 42 -15.57 14.51 -2.21
C ASN A 42 -14.05 14.56 -2.12
N ALA A 43 -13.49 15.71 -1.77
CA ALA A 43 -12.04 15.93 -1.70
C ALA A 43 -11.34 14.99 -0.69
N GLU A 44 -11.94 14.74 0.47
CA GLU A 44 -11.39 13.82 1.48
C GLU A 44 -11.30 12.39 0.92
N VAL A 45 -12.37 11.90 0.29
CA VAL A 45 -12.42 10.57 -0.33
C VAL A 45 -11.43 10.47 -1.50
N TYR A 46 -11.36 11.52 -2.31
CA TYR A 46 -10.45 11.62 -3.44
C TYR A 46 -8.98 11.44 -3.01
N TYR A 47 -8.51 12.25 -2.07
CA TYR A 47 -7.12 12.17 -1.60
C TYR A 47 -6.82 10.87 -0.85
N ALA A 48 -7.78 10.33 -0.10
CA ALA A 48 -7.62 9.05 0.58
C ALA A 48 -7.47 7.90 -0.42
N ILE A 49 -8.34 7.80 -1.44
CA ILE A 49 -8.28 6.78 -2.49
C ILE A 49 -6.95 6.87 -3.24
N LEU A 50 -6.51 8.07 -3.65
CA LEU A 50 -5.25 8.23 -4.36
C LEU A 50 -4.05 7.83 -3.49
N ALA A 51 -4.01 8.24 -2.23
CA ALA A 51 -2.93 7.88 -1.31
C ALA A 51 -2.85 6.35 -1.10
N ILE A 52 -3.98 5.68 -0.92
CA ILE A 52 -4.07 4.21 -0.82
C ILE A 52 -3.61 3.56 -2.14
N SER A 53 -4.03 4.09 -3.29
CA SER A 53 -3.67 3.55 -4.60
C SER A 53 -2.17 3.63 -4.87
N PHE A 54 -1.51 4.73 -4.49
CA PHE A 54 -0.05 4.85 -4.57
C PHE A 54 0.65 3.85 -3.67
N PHE A 55 0.17 3.63 -2.44
CA PHE A 55 0.73 2.61 -1.54
C PHE A 55 0.65 1.21 -2.17
N TRP A 56 -0.49 0.81 -2.70
CA TRP A 56 -0.65 -0.49 -3.35
C TRP A 56 0.19 -0.62 -4.63
N THR A 57 0.36 0.48 -5.37
CA THR A 57 1.24 0.51 -6.55
C THR A 57 2.70 0.30 -6.15
N ILE A 58 3.19 0.97 -5.10
CA ILE A 58 4.53 0.75 -4.54
C ILE A 58 4.69 -0.71 -4.12
N GLY A 59 3.70 -1.26 -3.39
CA GLY A 59 3.69 -2.66 -2.97
C GLY A 59 3.76 -3.63 -4.15
N ALA A 60 2.95 -3.39 -5.19
CA ALA A 60 2.93 -4.23 -6.40
C ALA A 60 4.28 -4.22 -7.12
N VAL A 61 4.90 -3.04 -7.28
CA VAL A 61 6.23 -2.91 -7.89
C VAL A 61 7.27 -3.66 -7.08
N LEU A 62 7.31 -3.47 -5.75
CA LEU A 62 8.25 -4.18 -4.87
C LEU A 62 8.05 -5.70 -4.94
N PHE A 63 6.81 -6.20 -4.91
CA PHE A 63 6.53 -7.64 -4.95
C PHE A 63 6.96 -8.28 -6.27
N ILE A 64 6.78 -7.58 -7.40
CA ILE A 64 7.24 -8.04 -8.72
C ILE A 64 8.78 -8.08 -8.76
N GLN A 65 9.45 -7.15 -8.07
CA GLN A 65 10.90 -7.04 -8.07
C GLN A 65 11.61 -7.98 -7.06
N PHE A 66 10.93 -8.49 -6.05
CA PHE A 66 11.55 -9.36 -5.04
C PHE A 66 12.19 -10.63 -5.62
N PRO A 67 11.54 -11.42 -6.50
CA PRO A 67 12.16 -12.61 -7.08
C PRO A 67 13.40 -12.30 -7.93
N PRO A 68 13.34 -11.36 -8.89
CA PRO A 68 14.52 -11.03 -9.68
C PRO A 68 15.63 -10.34 -8.84
N LEU A 69 15.28 -9.54 -7.83
CA LEU A 69 16.25 -8.96 -6.90
C LEU A 69 16.97 -10.04 -6.11
N ALA A 70 16.25 -11.00 -5.52
CA ALA A 70 16.83 -12.11 -4.78
C ALA A 70 17.80 -12.93 -5.66
N LYS A 71 17.38 -13.26 -6.89
CA LYS A 71 18.18 -14.12 -7.78
C LYS A 71 19.33 -13.38 -8.44
N ASN A 72 19.12 -12.19 -8.99
CA ASN A 72 20.05 -11.53 -9.91
C ASN A 72 20.96 -10.52 -9.19
N THR A 73 20.47 -9.86 -8.14
CA THR A 73 21.23 -8.86 -7.39
C THR A 73 21.87 -9.47 -6.15
N ILE A 74 21.10 -10.24 -5.38
CA ILE A 74 21.57 -10.79 -4.10
C ILE A 74 22.28 -12.13 -4.29
N MET A 75 22.08 -12.81 -5.43
CA MET A 75 22.55 -14.16 -5.69
C MET A 75 22.08 -15.14 -4.60
N ALA A 76 20.78 -15.14 -4.36
CA ALA A 76 20.12 -15.99 -3.37
C ALA A 76 19.03 -16.86 -4.01
N SER A 77 18.67 -17.92 -3.32
CA SER A 77 17.68 -18.87 -3.77
C SER A 77 16.26 -18.26 -3.78
N PRO A 78 15.29 -18.82 -4.52
CA PRO A 78 13.92 -18.30 -4.59
C PRO A 78 13.21 -18.23 -3.22
N GLU A 79 13.63 -19.05 -2.26
CA GLU A 79 13.10 -19.06 -0.90
C GLU A 79 13.39 -17.76 -0.16
N VAL A 80 14.49 -17.06 -0.51
CA VAL A 80 14.82 -15.73 0.04
C VAL A 80 13.80 -14.69 -0.42
N ALA A 81 13.30 -14.77 -1.65
CA ALA A 81 12.18 -13.90 -2.07
C ALA A 81 10.91 -14.18 -1.24
N SER A 82 10.64 -15.43 -0.90
CA SER A 82 9.55 -15.79 0.02
C SER A 82 9.78 -15.23 1.43
N LEU A 83 11.02 -15.25 1.93
CA LEU A 83 11.39 -14.62 3.19
C LEU A 83 11.09 -13.11 3.17
N PHE A 84 11.36 -12.42 2.06
CA PHE A 84 11.01 -11.00 1.92
C PHE A 84 9.50 -10.76 2.07
N LEU A 85 8.67 -11.61 1.47
CA LEU A 85 7.21 -11.52 1.61
C LEU A 85 6.75 -11.77 3.05
N VAL A 86 7.37 -12.71 3.76
CA VAL A 86 7.10 -12.98 5.19
C VAL A 86 7.45 -11.77 6.04
N VAL A 87 8.67 -11.23 5.90
CA VAL A 87 9.12 -10.04 6.63
C VAL A 87 8.21 -8.84 6.35
N PHE A 88 7.82 -8.65 5.09
CA PHE A 88 6.90 -7.59 4.69
C PHE A 88 5.53 -7.75 5.38
N SER A 89 4.97 -8.96 5.37
CA SER A 89 3.66 -9.24 5.98
C SER A 89 3.68 -9.02 7.49
N VAL A 90 4.72 -9.49 8.17
CA VAL A 90 4.92 -9.28 9.62
C VAL A 90 5.06 -7.79 9.94
N GLY A 91 5.84 -7.07 9.14
CA GLY A 91 6.03 -5.64 9.33
C GLY A 91 4.73 -4.84 9.17
N VAL A 92 3.92 -5.13 8.14
CA VAL A 92 2.59 -4.50 7.96
C VAL A 92 1.70 -4.76 9.17
N ALA A 93 1.70 -5.99 9.72
CA ALA A 93 0.93 -6.32 10.90
C ALA A 93 1.40 -5.51 12.12
N ILE A 94 2.71 -5.41 12.36
CA ILE A 94 3.29 -4.58 13.43
C ILE A 94 2.89 -3.10 13.24
N GLY A 95 3.04 -2.57 12.03
CA GLY A 95 2.68 -1.17 11.72
C GLY A 95 1.21 -0.88 11.95
N SER A 96 0.33 -1.82 11.60
CA SER A 96 -1.12 -1.71 11.80
C SER A 96 -1.50 -1.61 13.28
N VAL A 97 -0.86 -2.42 14.13
CA VAL A 97 -1.06 -2.37 15.58
C VAL A 97 -0.47 -1.09 16.17
N ALA A 98 0.74 -0.72 15.75
CA ALA A 98 1.44 0.46 16.25
C ALA A 98 0.65 1.75 15.96
N VAL A 99 0.14 1.95 14.74
CA VAL A 99 -0.62 3.15 14.40
C VAL A 99 -1.95 3.23 15.16
N ASN A 100 -2.62 2.09 15.36
CA ASN A 100 -3.86 2.07 16.16
C ASN A 100 -3.62 2.46 17.61
N ALA A 101 -2.51 2.00 18.21
CA ALA A 101 -2.09 2.38 19.56
C ALA A 101 -1.77 3.89 19.64
N LEU A 102 -1.05 4.44 18.65
CA LEU A 102 -0.72 5.87 18.57
C LEU A 102 -1.96 6.76 18.41
N LEU A 103 -2.93 6.32 17.63
CA LEU A 103 -4.20 7.02 17.40
C LEU A 103 -5.19 6.87 18.56
N LYS A 104 -4.90 5.99 19.54
CA LYS A 104 -5.79 5.69 20.68
C LYS A 104 -7.21 5.34 20.21
N GLY A 105 -7.33 4.57 19.14
CA GLY A 105 -8.60 4.17 18.54
C GLY A 105 -9.34 5.28 17.77
N ARG A 106 -8.78 6.47 17.61
CA ARG A 106 -9.38 7.55 16.81
C ARG A 106 -9.03 7.35 15.33
N VAL A 107 -10.00 7.58 14.46
CA VAL A 107 -9.76 7.56 13.00
C VAL A 107 -9.25 8.92 12.55
N SER A 108 -7.98 8.98 12.13
CA SER A 108 -7.36 10.20 11.61
C SER A 108 -6.17 9.86 10.73
N ALA A 109 -6.00 10.60 9.64
CA ALA A 109 -4.86 10.49 8.73
C ALA A 109 -3.58 11.18 9.26
N ARG A 110 -3.58 11.70 10.49
CA ARG A 110 -2.53 12.56 11.08
C ARG A 110 -1.11 12.00 10.93
N TYR A 111 -0.92 10.69 11.12
CA TYR A 111 0.41 10.07 11.05
C TYR A 111 0.78 9.58 9.66
N SER A 112 -0.15 9.57 8.71
CA SER A 112 0.09 9.04 7.36
C SER A 112 1.22 9.75 6.61
N PRO A 113 1.36 11.09 6.60
CA PRO A 113 2.47 11.73 5.89
C PRO A 113 3.84 11.35 6.46
N VAL A 114 3.98 11.31 7.79
CA VAL A 114 5.26 10.96 8.43
C VAL A 114 5.59 9.48 8.20
N SER A 115 4.59 8.61 8.26
CA SER A 115 4.78 7.18 8.04
C SER A 115 5.26 6.89 6.62
N VAL A 116 4.67 7.51 5.59
CA VAL A 116 5.11 7.27 4.21
C VAL A 116 6.46 7.92 3.89
N ILE A 117 6.83 9.02 4.55
CA ILE A 117 8.18 9.57 4.46
C ILE A 117 9.18 8.60 5.09
N ALA A 118 8.89 8.07 6.28
CA ALA A 118 9.72 7.03 6.90
C ALA A 118 9.86 5.81 6.01
N MET A 119 8.77 5.35 5.37
CA MET A 119 8.79 4.29 4.36
C MET A 119 9.78 4.62 3.23
N GLY A 120 9.71 5.83 2.68
CA GLY A 120 10.62 6.30 1.63
C GLY A 120 12.09 6.29 2.06
N VAL A 121 12.39 6.71 3.30
CA VAL A 121 13.75 6.65 3.87
C VAL A 121 14.26 5.21 3.94
N PHE A 122 13.43 4.28 4.41
CA PHE A 122 13.81 2.85 4.43
C PHE A 122 13.95 2.26 3.02
N VAL A 123 13.17 2.70 2.04
CA VAL A 123 13.34 2.30 0.62
C VAL A 123 14.68 2.78 0.10
N VAL A 124 15.08 4.02 0.38
CA VAL A 124 16.41 4.55 0.00
C VAL A 124 17.53 3.78 0.70
N ALA A 125 17.38 3.48 1.99
CA ALA A 125 18.35 2.67 2.71
C ALA A 125 18.47 1.26 2.12
N PHE A 126 17.35 0.63 1.80
CA PHE A 126 17.30 -0.67 1.13
C PHE A 126 18.02 -0.63 -0.23
N TYR A 127 17.81 0.42 -1.03
CA TYR A 127 18.51 0.63 -2.28
C TYR A 127 20.03 0.66 -2.08
N PHE A 128 20.55 1.45 -1.14
CA PHE A 128 21.99 1.52 -0.90
C PHE A 128 22.57 0.19 -0.43
N VAL A 129 21.86 -0.55 0.44
CA VAL A 129 22.32 -1.88 0.86
C VAL A 129 22.34 -2.85 -0.31
N ALA A 130 21.32 -2.82 -1.18
CA ALA A 130 21.30 -3.65 -2.39
C ALA A 130 22.43 -3.28 -3.36
N LYS A 131 22.76 -1.99 -3.51
CA LYS A 131 23.91 -1.52 -4.32
C LYS A 131 25.26 -1.97 -3.76
N LEU A 132 25.43 -1.91 -2.45
CA LEU A 132 26.65 -2.44 -1.82
C LEU A 132 26.77 -3.95 -2.01
N TRP A 133 25.64 -4.66 -2.02
CA TRP A 133 25.62 -6.10 -2.29
C TRP A 133 26.02 -6.42 -3.74
N GLU A 134 25.56 -5.62 -4.72
CA GLU A 134 25.98 -5.77 -6.12
C GLU A 134 27.50 -5.69 -6.30
N ALA A 135 28.21 -4.95 -5.46
CA ALA A 135 29.67 -4.80 -5.53
C ALA A 135 30.44 -6.02 -4.97
N ASP A 136 29.81 -6.81 -4.12
CA ASP A 136 30.44 -8.00 -3.46
C ASP A 136 29.49 -9.21 -3.53
N GLN A 137 29.12 -9.58 -4.76
CA GLN A 137 28.21 -10.70 -5.00
C GLN A 137 28.88 -12.05 -4.74
N PRO A 138 28.16 -12.97 -4.05
CA PRO A 138 28.64 -14.33 -3.90
C PRO A 138 28.75 -15.07 -5.25
N SER A 139 29.70 -15.99 -5.38
CA SER A 139 29.90 -16.76 -6.60
C SER A 139 28.85 -17.86 -6.85
N ARG A 140 27.97 -18.11 -5.89
CA ARG A 140 26.89 -19.11 -5.96
C ARG A 140 25.65 -18.61 -5.28
N LEU A 141 24.51 -19.22 -5.60
CA LEU A 141 23.23 -18.89 -4.95
C LEU A 141 23.27 -19.28 -3.46
N LEU A 142 22.97 -18.31 -2.60
CA LEU A 142 22.89 -18.52 -1.16
C LEU A 142 21.55 -19.18 -0.80
N SER A 143 21.60 -20.19 0.04
CA SER A 143 20.41 -20.70 0.74
C SER A 143 19.90 -19.66 1.75
N VAL A 144 18.68 -19.82 2.26
CA VAL A 144 18.12 -18.91 3.28
C VAL A 144 19.02 -18.82 4.51
N GLY A 145 19.55 -19.96 4.99
CA GLY A 145 20.44 -19.98 6.15
C GLY A 145 21.75 -19.24 5.92
N GLU A 146 22.36 -19.41 4.75
CA GLU A 146 23.59 -18.72 4.37
C GLU A 146 23.32 -17.21 4.17
N PHE A 147 22.21 -16.86 3.55
CA PHE A 147 21.79 -15.46 3.37
C PHE A 147 21.66 -14.74 4.72
N VAL A 148 20.92 -15.30 5.67
CA VAL A 148 20.69 -14.69 7.00
C VAL A 148 21.98 -14.63 7.83
N ALA A 149 22.94 -15.51 7.57
CA ALA A 149 24.25 -15.47 8.24
C ALA A 149 25.12 -14.27 7.80
N TRP A 150 24.81 -13.62 6.68
CA TRP A 150 25.54 -12.44 6.22
C TRP A 150 25.08 -11.19 6.98
N PRO A 151 26.02 -10.41 7.56
CA PRO A 151 25.65 -9.19 8.30
C PRO A 151 24.84 -8.20 7.46
N MET A 152 25.17 -8.05 6.17
CA MET A 152 24.48 -7.14 5.25
C MET A 152 23.04 -7.59 4.96
N ALA A 153 22.74 -8.91 4.99
CA ALA A 153 21.39 -9.43 4.84
C ALA A 153 20.48 -8.97 5.99
N ASN A 154 21.01 -8.95 7.22
CA ASN A 154 20.24 -8.47 8.38
C ASN A 154 19.88 -7.00 8.24
N VAL A 155 20.78 -6.17 7.71
CA VAL A 155 20.50 -4.75 7.45
C VAL A 155 19.44 -4.61 6.36
N LEU A 156 19.51 -5.41 5.29
CA LEU A 156 18.54 -5.42 4.21
C LEU A 156 17.16 -5.84 4.70
N LEU A 157 17.07 -6.90 5.50
CA LEU A 157 15.83 -7.36 6.13
C LEU A 157 15.26 -6.32 7.11
N LEU A 158 16.12 -5.61 7.84
CA LEU A 158 15.70 -4.53 8.74
C LEU A 158 15.14 -3.33 7.96
N CYS A 159 15.75 -2.96 6.84
CA CYS A 159 15.21 -1.95 5.95
C CYS A 159 13.84 -2.38 5.40
N LEU A 160 13.70 -3.63 4.97
CA LEU A 160 12.44 -4.17 4.47
C LEU A 160 11.34 -4.19 5.57
N LEU A 161 11.71 -4.57 6.78
CA LEU A 161 10.84 -4.50 7.95
C LEU A 161 10.41 -3.05 8.21
N GLY A 162 11.34 -2.10 8.15
CA GLY A 162 11.04 -0.67 8.29
C GLY A 162 10.08 -0.15 7.22
N ILE A 163 10.28 -0.54 5.94
CA ILE A 163 9.38 -0.24 4.83
C ILE A 163 7.96 -0.73 5.15
N SER A 164 7.84 -1.97 5.57
CA SER A 164 6.54 -2.61 5.79
C SER A 164 5.82 -2.12 7.05
N VAL A 165 6.53 -1.87 8.15
CA VAL A 165 5.97 -1.25 9.37
C VAL A 165 5.45 0.14 9.04
N ALA A 166 6.26 0.98 8.40
CA ALA A 166 5.86 2.33 8.00
C ALA A 166 4.69 2.29 7.00
N GLY A 167 4.68 1.33 6.09
CA GLY A 167 3.59 1.09 5.15
C GLY A 167 2.27 0.73 5.84
N GLY A 168 2.30 -0.16 6.84
CA GLY A 168 1.14 -0.49 7.66
C GLY A 168 0.61 0.70 8.44
N MET A 169 1.50 1.49 9.03
CA MET A 169 1.15 2.74 9.74
C MET A 169 0.55 3.79 8.79
N PHE A 170 0.91 3.77 7.52
CA PHE A 170 0.38 4.67 6.51
C PHE A 170 -1.01 4.26 6.03
N VAL A 171 -1.19 3.00 5.61
CA VAL A 171 -2.38 2.59 4.87
C VAL A 171 -3.58 2.28 5.76
N VAL A 172 -3.36 1.74 6.96
CA VAL A 172 -4.46 1.32 7.85
C VAL A 172 -5.38 2.47 8.27
N PRO A 173 -4.87 3.64 8.73
CA PRO A 173 -5.74 4.75 9.07
C PRO A 173 -6.48 5.33 7.87
N LEU A 174 -5.91 5.23 6.66
CA LEU A 174 -6.58 5.69 5.44
C LEU A 174 -7.79 4.82 5.08
N TYR A 175 -7.69 3.49 5.23
CA TYR A 175 -8.85 2.62 5.06
C TYR A 175 -9.93 2.86 6.12
N ALA A 176 -9.53 3.02 7.39
CA ALA A 176 -10.47 3.37 8.44
C ALA A 176 -11.17 4.70 8.13
N PHE A 177 -10.44 5.69 7.62
CA PHE A 177 -10.96 6.98 7.19
C PHE A 177 -12.02 6.81 6.10
N LEU A 178 -11.73 6.07 5.02
CA LEU A 178 -12.66 5.82 3.92
C LEU A 178 -13.99 5.19 4.38
N THR A 179 -13.93 4.31 5.38
CA THR A 179 -15.13 3.59 5.84
C THR A 179 -15.94 4.36 6.87
N THR A 180 -15.34 5.33 7.57
CA THR A 180 -16.00 6.07 8.65
C THR A 180 -16.45 7.47 8.27
N ARG A 181 -15.88 8.08 7.22
CA ARG A 181 -16.21 9.45 6.76
C ARG A 181 -17.28 9.49 5.70
N VAL A 182 -17.73 8.35 5.21
CA VAL A 182 -18.85 8.26 4.28
C VAL A 182 -20.09 7.72 5.00
N SER A 183 -21.26 8.11 4.52
CA SER A 183 -22.53 7.58 5.05
C SER A 183 -22.62 6.05 4.81
N PRO A 184 -23.24 5.29 5.71
CA PRO A 184 -23.29 3.82 5.61
C PRO A 184 -23.86 3.29 4.30
N ASP A 185 -24.80 4.01 3.68
CA ASP A 185 -25.41 3.70 2.38
C ASP A 185 -24.40 3.83 1.20
N LYS A 186 -23.34 4.65 1.36
CA LYS A 186 -22.29 4.87 0.35
C LYS A 186 -21.02 4.07 0.61
N ALA A 187 -20.86 3.46 1.78
CA ALA A 187 -19.61 2.80 2.18
C ALA A 187 -19.18 1.69 1.20
N SER A 188 -20.11 0.82 0.78
CA SER A 188 -19.80 -0.25 -0.18
C SER A 188 -19.40 0.29 -1.55
N ARG A 189 -20.03 1.36 -2.02
CA ARG A 189 -19.68 2.03 -3.30
C ARG A 189 -18.30 2.67 -3.21
N THR A 190 -17.97 3.29 -2.09
CA THR A 190 -16.65 3.90 -1.84
C THR A 190 -15.55 2.85 -1.83
N ILE A 191 -15.76 1.70 -1.18
CA ILE A 191 -14.82 0.58 -1.18
C ILE A 191 -14.66 0.01 -2.60
N ALA A 192 -15.75 -0.13 -3.35
CA ALA A 192 -15.69 -0.61 -4.74
C ALA A 192 -14.91 0.36 -5.63
N ALA A 193 -15.16 1.67 -5.52
CA ALA A 193 -14.42 2.69 -6.26
C ALA A 193 -12.93 2.67 -5.90
N ASN A 194 -12.59 2.59 -4.60
CA ASN A 194 -11.21 2.44 -4.14
C ASN A 194 -10.52 1.22 -4.76
N ASN A 195 -11.18 0.07 -4.79
CA ASN A 195 -10.61 -1.16 -5.38
C ASN A 195 -10.38 -1.03 -6.89
N ILE A 196 -11.29 -0.38 -7.61
CA ILE A 196 -11.13 -0.11 -9.05
C ILE A 196 -9.91 0.79 -9.30
N VAL A 197 -9.79 1.89 -8.56
CA VAL A 197 -8.66 2.83 -8.70
C VAL A 197 -7.34 2.16 -8.30
N ASN A 198 -7.31 1.43 -7.19
CA ASN A 198 -6.13 0.67 -6.74
C ASN A 198 -5.67 -0.32 -7.81
N SER A 199 -6.59 -1.13 -8.33
CA SER A 199 -6.26 -2.14 -9.36
C SER A 199 -5.73 -1.47 -10.62
N GLY A 200 -6.36 -0.38 -11.06
CA GLY A 200 -5.89 0.39 -12.22
C GLY A 200 -4.49 0.97 -11.99
N ALA A 201 -4.25 1.56 -10.83
CA ALA A 201 -2.95 2.14 -10.47
C ALA A 201 -1.86 1.06 -10.38
N MET A 202 -2.15 -0.10 -9.79
CA MET A 202 -1.24 -1.25 -9.73
C MET A 202 -0.88 -1.77 -11.14
N VAL A 203 -1.85 -1.87 -12.05
CA VAL A 203 -1.59 -2.25 -13.45
C VAL A 203 -0.66 -1.25 -14.12
N VAL A 204 -0.95 0.05 -14.00
CA VAL A 204 -0.08 1.11 -14.56
C VAL A 204 1.33 1.04 -13.98
N GLY A 205 1.47 0.92 -12.65
CA GLY A 205 2.77 0.79 -11.99
C GLY A 205 3.56 -0.45 -12.45
N SER A 206 2.87 -1.57 -12.60
CA SER A 206 3.48 -2.83 -13.10
C SER A 206 3.93 -2.70 -14.55
N LEU A 207 3.14 -2.05 -15.41
CA LEU A 207 3.52 -1.78 -16.81
C LEU A 207 4.72 -0.83 -16.90
N VAL A 208 4.79 0.18 -16.04
CA VAL A 208 5.96 1.07 -15.95
C VAL A 208 7.19 0.29 -15.52
N ALA A 209 7.11 -0.54 -14.47
CA ALA A 209 8.22 -1.38 -14.02
C ALA A 209 8.68 -2.35 -15.11
N MET A 210 7.74 -2.97 -15.82
CA MET A 210 8.04 -3.85 -16.96
C MET A 210 8.72 -3.09 -18.10
N GLY A 211 8.25 -1.90 -18.45
CA GLY A 211 8.85 -1.03 -19.46
C GLY A 211 10.27 -0.60 -19.09
N LEU A 212 10.52 -0.24 -17.83
CA LEU A 212 11.86 0.10 -17.32
C LEU A 212 12.80 -1.11 -17.42
N SER A 213 12.32 -2.31 -17.05
CA SER A 213 13.09 -3.55 -17.18
C SER A 213 13.42 -3.84 -18.65
N ALA A 214 12.47 -3.66 -19.58
CA ALA A 214 12.68 -3.83 -21.01
C ALA A 214 13.67 -2.79 -21.59
N ALA A 215 13.72 -1.59 -21.01
CA ALA A 215 14.68 -0.55 -21.34
C ALA A 215 16.07 -0.77 -20.71
N GLY A 216 16.27 -1.86 -19.97
CA GLY A 216 17.54 -2.20 -19.35
C GLY A 216 17.85 -1.47 -18.04
N VAL A 217 16.84 -0.82 -17.43
CA VAL A 217 17.02 -0.16 -16.12
C VAL A 217 17.23 -1.21 -15.04
N PRO A 218 18.32 -1.16 -14.26
CA PRO A 218 18.58 -2.12 -13.18
C PRO A 218 17.46 -2.18 -12.16
N ILE A 219 17.24 -3.36 -11.56
CA ILE A 219 16.18 -3.58 -10.55
C ILE A 219 16.37 -2.66 -9.35
N THR A 220 17.61 -2.45 -8.92
CA THR A 220 17.97 -1.56 -7.82
C THR A 220 17.52 -0.12 -8.08
N GLU A 221 17.70 0.40 -9.30
CA GLU A 221 17.23 1.74 -9.68
C GLU A 221 15.70 1.84 -9.70
N GLN A 222 15.01 0.76 -10.07
CA GLN A 222 13.55 0.71 -10.02
C GLN A 222 13.00 0.75 -8.59
N ILE A 223 13.75 0.21 -7.61
CA ILE A 223 13.42 0.36 -6.18
C ILE A 223 13.48 1.83 -5.76
N LEU A 224 14.45 2.58 -6.25
CA LEU A 224 14.55 4.01 -5.96
C LEU A 224 13.36 4.82 -6.50
N LEU A 225 12.74 4.38 -7.59
CA LEU A 225 11.47 4.96 -8.07
C LEU A 225 10.37 4.84 -7.01
N CYS A 226 10.32 3.73 -6.26
CA CYS A 226 9.37 3.56 -5.16
C CYS A 226 9.57 4.63 -4.07
N ALA A 227 10.81 5.07 -3.81
CA ALA A 227 11.08 6.17 -2.89
C ALA A 227 10.49 7.50 -3.40
N ALA A 228 10.63 7.79 -4.71
CA ALA A 228 10.01 8.97 -5.32
C ALA A 228 8.47 8.91 -5.23
N MET A 229 7.88 7.73 -5.43
CA MET A 229 6.43 7.52 -5.24
C MET A 229 5.99 7.77 -3.80
N CYS A 230 6.83 7.48 -2.79
CA CYS A 230 6.55 7.81 -1.40
C CYS A 230 6.42 9.33 -1.17
N LEU A 231 7.19 10.15 -1.87
CA LEU A 231 7.05 11.62 -1.79
C LEU A 231 5.69 12.09 -2.34
N VAL A 232 5.24 11.53 -3.45
CA VAL A 232 3.90 11.81 -4.00
C VAL A 232 2.82 11.38 -3.00
N SER A 233 2.96 10.18 -2.41
CA SER A 233 2.03 9.69 -1.39
C SER A 233 2.01 10.58 -0.14
N ALA A 234 3.16 11.13 0.27
CA ALA A 234 3.25 12.07 1.39
C ALA A 234 2.51 13.38 1.08
N TRP A 235 2.67 13.88 -0.15
CA TRP A 235 1.93 15.07 -0.60
C TRP A 235 0.41 14.82 -0.62
N LEU A 236 -0.04 13.68 -1.14
CA LEU A 236 -1.45 13.28 -1.14
C LEU A 236 -2.01 13.18 0.28
N ALA A 237 -1.28 12.52 1.20
CA ALA A 237 -1.68 12.40 2.60
C ALA A 237 -1.74 13.76 3.31
N LYS A 238 -0.82 14.69 2.98
CA LYS A 238 -0.88 16.06 3.50
C LYS A 238 -2.11 16.82 2.97
N ARG A 239 -2.45 16.67 1.69
CA ARG A 239 -3.66 17.23 1.10
C ARG A 239 -4.94 16.67 1.75
N LEU A 240 -4.93 15.37 2.08
CA LEU A 240 -6.04 14.77 2.82
C LEU A 240 -6.25 15.42 4.19
N ILE A 241 -5.18 15.69 4.95
CA ILE A 241 -5.29 16.35 6.26
C ILE A 241 -5.85 17.77 6.11
N VAL A 242 -5.44 18.50 5.08
CA VAL A 242 -5.99 19.84 4.80
C VAL A 242 -7.49 19.75 4.53
N ALA A 243 -7.92 18.83 3.66
CA ALA A 243 -9.34 18.62 3.34
C ALA A 243 -10.14 18.17 4.58
N GLU A 244 -9.56 17.34 5.46
CA GLU A 244 -10.18 16.93 6.74
C GLU A 244 -10.42 18.14 7.66
N ASN A 245 -9.44 19.05 7.76
CA ASN A 245 -9.56 20.23 8.60
C ASN A 245 -10.59 21.23 8.04
N GLU A 246 -10.58 21.48 6.72
CA GLU A 246 -11.57 22.35 6.06
C GLU A 246 -13.00 21.83 6.23
N ALA A 247 -13.21 20.52 6.12
CA ALA A 247 -14.51 19.91 6.35
C ALA A 247 -14.96 20.05 7.81
N ALA A 248 -14.05 19.92 8.77
CA ALA A 248 -14.35 20.10 10.20
C ALA A 248 -14.72 21.56 10.52
N GLU A 249 -14.03 22.53 9.96
CA GLU A 249 -14.34 23.97 10.12
C GLU A 249 -15.70 24.33 9.51
N ALA A 250 -16.01 23.81 8.31
CA ALA A 250 -17.31 24.03 7.69
C ALA A 250 -18.48 23.52 8.53
N VAL A 251 -18.33 22.37 9.20
CA VAL A 251 -19.35 21.84 10.11
C VAL A 251 -19.47 22.68 11.38
N ALA A 252 -18.37 23.23 11.90
CA ALA A 252 -18.37 24.09 13.09
C ALA A 252 -19.12 25.42 12.82
N THR A 253 -18.90 26.03 11.65
CA THR A 253 -19.56 27.30 11.27
C THR A 253 -21.06 27.18 11.04
N VAL A 254 -21.58 26.02 10.64
CA VAL A 254 -23.02 25.79 10.46
C VAL A 254 -23.76 25.59 11.80
N ARG A 255 -23.01 25.26 12.87
CA ARG A 255 -23.59 25.04 14.21
C ARG A 255 -23.61 26.28 15.10
N THR A 256 -22.97 27.37 14.67
CA THR A 256 -23.02 28.70 15.31
C THR A 256 -24.10 29.59 14.67
#